data_9e28d814c73f56af32323b6a6f58d905
#
_entry.id   9e28d814c73f56af32323b6a6f58d905
#
_cell.length_a   1.000
_cell.length_b   1.000
_cell.length_c   1.000
_cell.angle_alpha   90.00
_cell.angle_beta   90.00
_cell.angle_gamma   90.00
#
_symmetry.space_group_name_H-M   'P 1'
#
loop_
_entity.id
_entity.type
_entity.pdbx_description
1 polymer ?
#
loop_
_entity_poly.entity_id
_entity_poly.type
_entity_poly.pdbx_seq_one_letter_code
_entity_poly.pdbx_strand_id
1 'polypeptide(L)'
;MLIIVACQFIAPKVGVASPLILLVVGLAIGFLPQVEAIEIEPHIILEVVLPPLLFSAAVRMPTMDFRREMQAVAMLAIPLVFLSAFAVGFVINWLVPAISLPWGVALGAVLSPTDAVAISIAKRSGVSHRIITVLEGEGLFNDATSLVLLSAAMSAGLAADEHALNPGLLIGKVAIALGIAAGIGWVVGEVGVRLRALIKEPSADTVFSFAMPFIASVPAEHLGGSGLVAAVVAGLVVSRRRAAMISAANRRFSQQNWQTMTLVLESGIFLTMGLQAFGIVEETAAFSGGLAFAAFLAVALGALIMIIRAVFIAIMLAWLDHRRTHRQRRYEVENSRIARFEKRMNAACEVDADMLQARDLSPEHWENALNHYRRRLKRRARRNAMRGSDLDYFENEPLGPREGSVIVWAGMRGAITLAAAQTISTHAPMRALLLSIALFIAAGALVIQGLTLPGLIRIVKPKMATGDISEEERAKLLTVMGSALVDTALAQAIHEVDGQTLLSAGVSRTLSRMGHAVSADDEAAGMRIARTADRILTDILQDATTPDAASASETDDDARTTVDMSEEEVERSFTRDQIRELALEAIHAQRDALLQARDEGIFSSAALEGALARLDNEEILLVSSHGVDN
;
A
#
# COMPACT_ATOMS: atom_id res chain seq x y z
N MET A 1 14.67 24.63 0.20
CA MET A 1 13.20 24.70 0.21
C MET A 1 12.62 25.51 -0.97
N LEU A 2 13.01 26.76 -1.24
CA LEU A 2 12.49 27.54 -2.38
C LEU A 2 12.70 26.85 -3.73
N ILE A 3 13.85 26.22 -3.95
CA ILE A 3 14.16 25.46 -5.18
C ILE A 3 13.17 24.29 -5.34
N ILE A 4 12.88 23.57 -4.26
CA ILE A 4 11.91 22.45 -4.29
C ILE A 4 10.53 22.94 -4.71
N VAL A 5 10.06 24.03 -4.12
CA VAL A 5 8.78 24.65 -4.48
C VAL A 5 8.76 25.10 -5.93
N ALA A 6 9.80 25.79 -6.39
CA ALA A 6 9.92 26.23 -7.78
C ALA A 6 9.90 25.06 -8.77
N CYS A 7 10.62 23.97 -8.47
CA CYS A 7 10.63 22.75 -9.30
C CYS A 7 9.26 22.07 -9.34
N GLN A 8 8.48 22.08 -8.25
CA GLN A 8 7.11 21.56 -8.23
C GLN A 8 6.16 22.34 -9.13
N PHE A 9 6.35 23.66 -9.26
CA PHE A 9 5.56 24.48 -10.20
C PHE A 9 5.95 24.30 -11.66
N ILE A 10 7.23 24.03 -11.92
CA ILE A 10 7.78 23.89 -13.28
C ILE A 10 7.51 22.49 -13.84
N ALA A 11 7.63 21.45 -13.02
CA ALA A 11 7.52 20.04 -13.42
C ALA A 11 6.25 19.69 -14.22
N PRO A 12 5.04 20.10 -13.81
CA PRO A 12 3.82 19.84 -14.58
C PRO A 12 3.80 20.55 -15.94
N LYS A 13 4.41 21.76 -16.04
CA LYS A 13 4.45 22.56 -17.28
C LYS A 13 5.38 21.97 -18.32
N VAL A 14 6.48 21.37 -17.87
CA VAL A 14 7.49 20.73 -18.74
C VAL A 14 7.13 19.27 -19.04
N GLY A 15 6.17 18.68 -18.28
CA GLY A 15 5.77 17.27 -18.44
C GLY A 15 6.82 16.27 -17.93
N VAL A 16 7.76 16.72 -17.08
CA VAL A 16 8.85 15.93 -16.52
C VAL A 16 8.61 15.70 -15.03
N ALA A 17 9.05 14.57 -14.48
CA ALA A 17 8.94 14.32 -13.05
C ALA A 17 9.83 15.30 -12.26
N SER A 18 9.30 15.86 -11.16
CA SER A 18 9.99 16.85 -10.30
C SER A 18 11.39 16.39 -9.84
N PRO A 19 11.63 15.14 -9.47
CA PRO A 19 12.96 14.64 -9.10
C PRO A 19 14.03 14.81 -10.20
N LEU A 20 13.64 14.67 -11.48
CA LEU A 20 14.55 14.86 -12.61
C LEU A 20 15.01 16.30 -12.72
N ILE A 21 14.09 17.25 -12.53
CA ILE A 21 14.41 18.68 -12.55
C ILE A 21 15.33 19.03 -11.38
N LEU A 22 15.05 18.50 -10.20
CA LEU A 22 15.87 18.74 -8.99
C LEU A 22 17.29 18.19 -9.15
N LEU A 23 17.45 17.00 -9.77
CA LEU A 23 18.76 16.47 -10.10
C LEU A 23 19.54 17.41 -11.03
N VAL A 24 18.89 17.89 -12.11
CA VAL A 24 19.52 18.80 -13.07
C VAL A 24 19.87 20.14 -12.43
N VAL A 25 18.99 20.69 -11.60
CA VAL A 25 19.24 21.93 -10.86
C VAL A 25 20.38 21.74 -9.86
N GLY A 26 20.39 20.63 -9.10
CA GLY A 26 21.49 20.30 -8.19
C GLY A 26 22.82 20.17 -8.93
N LEU A 27 22.82 19.49 -10.07
CA LEU A 27 23.99 19.36 -10.93
C LEU A 27 24.46 20.75 -11.43
N ALA A 28 23.57 21.58 -11.93
CA ALA A 28 23.91 22.93 -12.41
C ALA A 28 24.50 23.82 -11.29
N ILE A 29 23.97 23.70 -10.06
CA ILE A 29 24.50 24.43 -8.90
C ILE A 29 25.85 23.88 -8.49
N GLY A 30 26.04 22.54 -8.47
CA GLY A 30 27.31 21.89 -8.10
C GLY A 30 28.46 22.20 -9.04
N PHE A 31 28.18 22.56 -10.32
CA PHE A 31 29.19 23.00 -11.27
C PHE A 31 29.55 24.48 -11.16
N LEU A 32 28.91 25.26 -10.27
CA LEU A 32 29.24 26.67 -10.06
C LEU A 32 30.56 26.79 -9.24
N PRO A 33 31.56 27.56 -9.70
CA PRO A 33 32.87 27.67 -9.03
C PRO A 33 32.81 28.22 -7.60
N GLN A 34 31.67 28.84 -7.24
CA GLN A 34 31.46 29.44 -5.92
C GLN A 34 30.89 28.47 -4.88
N VAL A 35 30.49 27.29 -5.31
CA VAL A 35 29.88 26.26 -4.45
C VAL A 35 30.94 25.24 -4.13
N GLU A 36 31.37 25.17 -2.87
CA GLU A 36 32.23 24.11 -2.41
C GLU A 36 31.48 22.74 -2.50
N ALA A 37 32.23 21.68 -2.76
CA ALA A 37 31.66 20.33 -2.82
C ALA A 37 30.95 20.00 -1.49
N ILE A 38 29.64 19.85 -1.53
CA ILE A 38 28.84 19.55 -0.34
C ILE A 38 28.96 18.05 -0.07
N GLU A 39 29.74 17.69 0.93
CA GLU A 39 29.81 16.33 1.44
C GLU A 39 28.69 16.15 2.49
N ILE A 40 27.68 15.34 2.16
CA ILE A 40 26.68 14.93 3.13
C ILE A 40 27.07 13.54 3.62
N GLU A 41 27.14 13.39 4.93
CA GLU A 41 27.41 12.09 5.52
C GLU A 41 26.35 11.06 5.08
N PRO A 42 26.73 9.95 4.45
CA PRO A 42 25.79 8.94 3.94
C PRO A 42 24.84 8.38 5.01
N HIS A 43 25.33 8.32 6.27
CA HIS A 43 24.53 7.87 7.42
C HIS A 43 23.27 8.70 7.64
N ILE A 44 23.31 10.01 7.37
CA ILE A 44 22.14 10.88 7.48
C ILE A 44 21.03 10.42 6.50
N ILE A 45 21.42 10.07 5.27
CA ILE A 45 20.46 9.62 4.27
C ILE A 45 19.90 8.25 4.66
N LEU A 46 20.76 7.30 5.04
CA LEU A 46 20.37 5.92 5.29
C LEU A 46 19.61 5.74 6.61
N GLU A 47 20.01 6.45 7.67
CA GLU A 47 19.46 6.25 9.02
C GLU A 47 18.37 7.26 9.38
N VAL A 48 18.40 8.48 8.80
CA VAL A 48 17.45 9.54 9.15
C VAL A 48 16.40 9.74 8.07
N VAL A 49 16.77 9.67 6.78
CA VAL A 49 15.86 9.99 5.68
C VAL A 49 15.10 8.77 5.16
N LEU A 50 15.77 7.63 4.99
CA LEU A 50 15.15 6.44 4.41
C LEU A 50 14.09 5.76 5.30
N PRO A 51 14.28 5.59 6.63
CA PRO A 51 13.27 4.93 7.46
C PRO A 51 11.89 5.61 7.39
N PRO A 52 11.77 6.96 7.52
CA PRO A 52 10.49 7.65 7.33
C PRO A 52 9.90 7.50 5.93
N LEU A 53 10.73 7.57 4.88
CA LEU A 53 10.27 7.41 3.50
C LEU A 53 9.65 6.03 3.26
N LEU A 54 10.36 4.98 3.66
CA LEU A 54 9.90 3.61 3.49
C LEU A 54 8.69 3.28 4.39
N PHE A 55 8.67 3.81 5.62
CA PHE A 55 7.51 3.69 6.52
C PHE A 55 6.27 4.35 5.89
N SER A 56 6.40 5.59 5.38
CA SER A 56 5.31 6.31 4.72
C SER A 56 4.78 5.54 3.51
N ALA A 57 5.66 5.00 2.67
CA ALA A 57 5.29 4.18 1.53
C ALA A 57 4.56 2.89 1.96
N ALA A 58 5.06 2.21 3.01
CA ALA A 58 4.45 1.00 3.56
C ALA A 58 3.07 1.27 4.19
N VAL A 59 2.88 2.41 4.87
CA VAL A 59 1.57 2.81 5.43
C VAL A 59 0.54 3.05 4.33
N ARG A 60 0.95 3.56 3.16
CA ARG A 60 0.05 3.79 2.02
C ARG A 60 -0.26 2.55 1.20
N MET A 61 0.53 1.49 1.35
CA MET A 61 0.40 0.27 0.56
C MET A 61 -0.86 -0.52 0.94
N PRO A 62 -1.72 -0.91 -0.03
CA PRO A 62 -2.86 -1.79 0.20
C PRO A 62 -2.37 -3.18 0.64
N THR A 63 -2.58 -3.51 1.92
CA THR A 63 -2.05 -4.76 2.51
C THR A 63 -2.63 -6.02 1.88
N MET A 64 -3.82 -5.94 1.30
CA MET A 64 -4.48 -7.08 0.64
C MET A 64 -3.77 -7.42 -0.68
N ASP A 65 -3.55 -6.43 -1.53
CA ASP A 65 -2.88 -6.62 -2.83
C ASP A 65 -1.41 -6.97 -2.63
N PHE A 66 -0.74 -6.33 -1.68
CA PHE A 66 0.61 -6.70 -1.30
C PHE A 66 0.73 -8.18 -0.90
N ARG A 67 -0.21 -8.71 -0.09
CA ARG A 67 -0.22 -10.13 0.28
C ARG A 67 -0.41 -11.04 -0.93
N ARG A 68 -1.24 -10.64 -1.91
CA ARG A 68 -1.46 -11.36 -3.17
C ARG A 68 -0.19 -11.42 -4.01
N GLU A 69 0.54 -10.31 -4.08
CA GLU A 69 1.76 -10.17 -4.89
C GLU A 69 3.06 -10.49 -4.12
N MET A 70 2.99 -10.89 -2.85
CA MET A 70 4.15 -11.20 -2.01
C MET A 70 5.17 -12.13 -2.69
N GLN A 71 4.70 -13.07 -3.53
CA GLN A 71 5.61 -13.99 -4.22
C GLN A 71 6.41 -13.31 -5.32
N ALA A 72 5.78 -12.43 -6.11
CA ALA A 72 6.47 -11.66 -7.13
C ALA A 72 7.46 -10.68 -6.49
N VAL A 73 7.00 -9.97 -5.46
CA VAL A 73 7.83 -9.04 -4.66
C VAL A 73 9.04 -9.75 -4.05
N ALA A 74 8.84 -10.87 -3.37
CA ALA A 74 9.93 -11.62 -2.74
C ALA A 74 10.96 -12.13 -3.76
N MET A 75 10.52 -12.54 -4.96
CA MET A 75 11.43 -12.97 -6.03
C MET A 75 12.26 -11.79 -6.59
N LEU A 76 11.66 -10.61 -6.73
CA LEU A 76 12.37 -9.42 -7.20
C LEU A 76 13.29 -8.82 -6.12
N ALA A 77 12.85 -8.84 -4.87
CA ALA A 77 13.57 -8.20 -3.77
C ALA A 77 14.75 -9.00 -3.22
N ILE A 78 14.79 -10.32 -3.39
CA ILE A 78 15.85 -11.16 -2.82
C ILE A 78 16.67 -11.86 -3.92
N PRO A 79 16.15 -12.87 -4.67
CA PRO A 79 16.96 -13.59 -5.65
C PRO A 79 17.52 -12.71 -6.75
N LEU A 80 16.75 -11.73 -7.25
CA LEU A 80 17.24 -10.83 -8.29
C LEU A 80 18.37 -9.93 -7.78
N VAL A 81 18.28 -9.43 -6.53
CA VAL A 81 19.33 -8.63 -5.90
C VAL A 81 20.64 -9.42 -5.82
N PHE A 82 20.57 -10.63 -5.27
CA PHE A 82 21.75 -11.51 -5.19
C PHE A 82 22.32 -11.81 -6.59
N LEU A 83 21.48 -12.19 -7.53
CA LEU A 83 21.91 -12.53 -8.89
C LEU A 83 22.61 -11.34 -9.57
N SER A 84 22.01 -10.14 -9.48
CA SER A 84 22.57 -8.93 -10.09
C SER A 84 23.86 -8.50 -9.39
N ALA A 85 23.90 -8.54 -8.06
CA ALA A 85 25.08 -8.14 -7.29
C ALA A 85 26.29 -9.04 -7.58
N PHE A 86 26.11 -10.36 -7.58
CA PHE A 86 27.19 -11.29 -7.90
C PHE A 86 27.59 -11.20 -9.38
N ALA A 87 26.66 -11.05 -10.31
CA ALA A 87 27.00 -10.89 -11.71
C ALA A 87 27.82 -9.62 -11.98
N VAL A 88 27.42 -8.48 -11.38
CA VAL A 88 28.20 -7.24 -11.44
C VAL A 88 29.57 -7.45 -10.80
N GLY A 89 29.62 -8.12 -9.63
CA GLY A 89 30.85 -8.42 -8.92
C GLY A 89 31.85 -9.22 -9.76
N PHE A 90 31.38 -10.28 -10.43
CA PHE A 90 32.21 -11.08 -11.33
C PHE A 90 32.69 -10.28 -12.54
N VAL A 91 31.80 -9.52 -13.18
CA VAL A 91 32.15 -8.76 -14.38
C VAL A 91 33.14 -7.64 -14.07
N ILE A 92 32.93 -6.89 -12.99
CA ILE A 92 33.87 -5.81 -12.60
C ILE A 92 35.25 -6.36 -12.18
N ASN A 93 35.27 -7.45 -11.42
CA ASN A 93 36.55 -8.12 -11.04
C ASN A 93 37.31 -8.64 -12.29
N TRP A 94 36.58 -9.16 -13.29
CA TRP A 94 37.17 -9.61 -14.55
C TRP A 94 37.71 -8.45 -15.40
N LEU A 95 36.95 -7.33 -15.49
CA LEU A 95 37.35 -6.16 -16.27
C LEU A 95 38.42 -5.31 -15.57
N VAL A 96 38.37 -5.25 -14.25
CA VAL A 96 39.27 -4.46 -13.40
C VAL A 96 39.82 -5.34 -12.26
N PRO A 97 40.88 -6.14 -12.50
CA PRO A 97 41.42 -7.08 -11.50
C PRO A 97 41.88 -6.42 -10.19
N ALA A 98 42.10 -5.11 -10.19
CA ALA A 98 42.42 -4.34 -8.98
C ALA A 98 41.24 -4.28 -7.98
N ILE A 99 40.00 -4.52 -8.45
CA ILE A 99 38.80 -4.57 -7.63
C ILE A 99 38.53 -6.05 -7.32
N SER A 100 38.77 -6.49 -6.09
CA SER A 100 38.50 -7.87 -5.69
C SER A 100 36.98 -8.15 -5.70
N LEU A 101 36.62 -9.44 -5.79
CA LEU A 101 35.21 -9.87 -5.88
C LEU A 101 34.32 -9.29 -4.77
N PRO A 102 34.70 -9.20 -3.49
CA PRO A 102 33.90 -8.56 -2.45
C PRO A 102 33.53 -7.12 -2.77
N TRP A 103 34.49 -6.31 -3.21
CA TRP A 103 34.20 -4.91 -3.58
C TRP A 103 33.34 -4.79 -4.86
N GLY A 104 33.53 -5.72 -5.78
CA GLY A 104 32.63 -5.83 -6.96
C GLY A 104 31.21 -6.20 -6.59
N VAL A 105 31.02 -7.14 -5.65
CA VAL A 105 29.68 -7.51 -5.12
C VAL A 105 29.09 -6.34 -4.33
N ALA A 106 29.90 -5.58 -3.58
CA ALA A 106 29.48 -4.36 -2.90
C ALA A 106 28.92 -3.34 -3.90
N LEU A 107 29.64 -3.08 -5.02
CA LEU A 107 29.13 -2.23 -6.11
C LEU A 107 27.81 -2.77 -6.68
N GLY A 108 27.73 -4.07 -6.96
CA GLY A 108 26.52 -4.69 -7.48
C GLY A 108 25.34 -4.60 -6.51
N ALA A 109 25.57 -4.72 -5.21
CA ALA A 109 24.55 -4.50 -4.17
C ALA A 109 24.07 -3.04 -4.19
N VAL A 110 24.99 -2.07 -4.25
CA VAL A 110 24.67 -0.64 -4.37
C VAL A 110 23.82 -0.33 -5.62
N LEU A 111 24.09 -1.01 -6.73
CA LEU A 111 23.36 -0.81 -7.99
C LEU A 111 22.01 -1.54 -8.05
N SER A 112 21.64 -2.29 -7.01
CA SER A 112 20.39 -3.06 -7.00
C SER A 112 19.14 -2.24 -6.63
N PRO A 113 19.16 -1.26 -5.70
CA PRO A 113 17.99 -0.47 -5.31
C PRO A 113 17.24 0.13 -6.48
N THR A 114 15.90 0.15 -6.37
CA THR A 114 15.01 0.71 -7.40
C THR A 114 14.39 2.01 -6.91
N ASP A 115 14.12 2.95 -7.83
CA ASP A 115 13.68 4.30 -7.49
C ASP A 115 12.16 4.46 -7.50
N ALA A 116 11.62 5.19 -6.54
CA ALA A 116 10.20 5.56 -6.43
C ALA A 116 9.72 6.46 -7.59
N VAL A 117 10.61 7.15 -8.30
CA VAL A 117 10.26 7.98 -9.46
C VAL A 117 9.61 7.15 -10.57
N ALA A 118 10.09 5.93 -10.82
CA ALA A 118 9.48 5.01 -11.77
C ALA A 118 8.01 4.72 -11.44
N ILE A 119 7.75 4.48 -10.16
CA ILE A 119 6.40 4.19 -9.65
C ILE A 119 5.49 5.40 -9.85
N SER A 120 5.98 6.58 -9.53
CA SER A 120 5.26 7.85 -9.70
C SER A 120 4.89 8.09 -11.17
N ILE A 121 5.82 7.84 -12.11
CA ILE A 121 5.58 7.95 -13.55
C ILE A 121 4.57 6.90 -14.02
N ALA A 122 4.70 5.65 -13.58
CA ALA A 122 3.78 4.57 -13.90
C ALA A 122 2.35 4.87 -13.43
N LYS A 123 2.18 5.37 -12.19
CA LYS A 123 0.89 5.82 -11.63
C LYS A 123 0.26 6.91 -12.48
N ARG A 124 1.01 7.96 -12.82
CA ARG A 124 0.52 9.04 -13.70
C ARG A 124 0.15 8.56 -15.09
N SER A 125 0.79 7.52 -15.58
CA SER A 125 0.51 6.90 -16.88
C SER A 125 -0.70 5.96 -16.85
N GLY A 126 -1.32 5.71 -15.69
CA GLY A 126 -2.54 4.92 -15.53
C GLY A 126 -2.35 3.41 -15.73
N VAL A 127 -1.17 2.86 -15.49
CA VAL A 127 -0.95 1.41 -15.56
C VAL A 127 -1.72 0.68 -14.45
N SER A 128 -1.95 -0.62 -14.63
CA SER A 128 -2.74 -1.43 -13.70
C SER A 128 -2.21 -1.34 -12.26
N HIS A 129 -3.13 -1.43 -11.31
CA HIS A 129 -2.81 -1.36 -9.88
C HIS A 129 -1.85 -2.48 -9.45
N ARG A 130 -1.95 -3.62 -10.09
CA ARG A 130 -1.09 -4.77 -9.86
C ARG A 130 0.39 -4.50 -10.16
N ILE A 131 0.69 -3.86 -11.31
CA ILE A 131 2.06 -3.46 -11.67
C ILE A 131 2.61 -2.51 -10.60
N ILE A 132 1.80 -1.54 -10.16
CA ILE A 132 2.18 -0.57 -9.14
C ILE A 132 2.49 -1.28 -7.83
N THR A 133 1.64 -2.19 -7.38
CA THR A 133 1.84 -2.96 -6.14
C THR A 133 3.12 -3.79 -6.17
N VAL A 134 3.43 -4.43 -7.31
CA VAL A 134 4.69 -5.19 -7.48
C VAL A 134 5.90 -4.28 -7.41
N LEU A 135 5.87 -3.12 -8.09
CA LEU A 135 6.99 -2.16 -8.08
C LEU A 135 7.18 -1.51 -6.71
N GLU A 136 6.10 -1.11 -6.03
CA GLU A 136 6.17 -0.58 -4.66
C GLU A 136 6.71 -1.62 -3.69
N GLY A 137 6.21 -2.86 -3.78
CA GLY A 137 6.70 -3.95 -2.94
C GLY A 137 8.16 -4.28 -3.21
N GLU A 138 8.57 -4.32 -4.49
CA GLU A 138 9.97 -4.51 -4.86
C GLU A 138 10.86 -3.44 -4.20
N GLY A 139 10.53 -2.14 -4.38
CA GLY A 139 11.33 -1.04 -3.84
C GLY A 139 11.45 -1.10 -2.31
N LEU A 140 10.35 -1.42 -1.60
CA LEU A 140 10.35 -1.50 -0.13
C LEU A 140 11.32 -2.54 0.44
N PHE A 141 11.51 -3.69 -0.23
CA PHE A 141 12.33 -4.79 0.28
C PHE A 141 13.69 -4.92 -0.39
N ASN A 142 13.80 -4.46 -1.64
CA ASN A 142 15.05 -4.47 -2.40
C ASN A 142 16.12 -3.61 -1.72
N ASP A 143 15.78 -2.39 -1.29
CA ASP A 143 16.71 -1.46 -0.64
C ASP A 143 17.32 -2.08 0.62
N ALA A 144 16.47 -2.72 1.43
CA ALA A 144 16.95 -3.38 2.65
C ALA A 144 17.83 -4.60 2.35
N THR A 145 17.46 -5.45 1.38
CA THR A 145 18.24 -6.61 0.98
C THR A 145 19.61 -6.19 0.43
N SER A 146 19.63 -5.13 -0.38
CA SER A 146 20.85 -4.60 -0.98
C SER A 146 21.82 -4.01 0.05
N LEU A 147 21.32 -3.29 1.06
CA LEU A 147 22.16 -2.73 2.12
C LEU A 147 22.74 -3.80 3.05
N VAL A 148 21.96 -4.83 3.37
CA VAL A 148 22.50 -5.99 4.13
C VAL A 148 23.58 -6.70 3.33
N LEU A 149 23.37 -6.89 2.02
CA LEU A 149 24.36 -7.51 1.14
C LEU A 149 25.62 -6.62 0.99
N LEU A 150 25.44 -5.30 0.87
CA LEU A 150 26.52 -4.31 0.84
C LEU A 150 27.38 -4.39 2.10
N SER A 151 26.76 -4.35 3.29
CA SER A 151 27.49 -4.45 4.57
C SER A 151 28.27 -5.75 4.68
N ALA A 152 27.70 -6.87 4.26
CA ALA A 152 28.35 -8.16 4.26
C ALA A 152 29.53 -8.22 3.26
N ALA A 153 29.36 -7.66 2.06
CA ALA A 153 30.38 -7.59 1.03
C ALA A 153 31.56 -6.68 1.46
N MET A 154 31.26 -5.52 2.07
CA MET A 154 32.29 -4.63 2.62
C MET A 154 33.07 -5.30 3.74
N SER A 155 32.39 -6.02 4.64
CA SER A 155 33.06 -6.76 5.72
C SER A 155 34.02 -7.83 5.18
N ALA A 156 33.61 -8.55 4.12
CA ALA A 156 34.46 -9.52 3.44
C ALA A 156 35.64 -8.85 2.72
N GLY A 157 35.43 -7.70 2.09
CA GLY A 157 36.49 -6.92 1.43
C GLY A 157 37.53 -6.38 2.40
N LEU A 158 37.13 -5.90 3.57
CA LEU A 158 38.04 -5.44 4.62
C LEU A 158 38.81 -6.58 5.28
N ALA A 159 38.20 -7.75 5.43
CA ALA A 159 38.87 -8.93 5.99
C ALA A 159 39.82 -9.61 4.98
N ALA A 160 39.83 -9.20 3.72
CA ALA A 160 40.53 -9.84 2.61
C ALA A 160 40.23 -11.36 2.50
N ASP A 161 39.05 -11.77 2.92
CA ASP A 161 38.62 -13.16 2.97
C ASP A 161 37.49 -13.40 1.94
N GLU A 162 37.85 -13.93 0.78
CA GLU A 162 36.89 -14.29 -0.27
C GLU A 162 35.94 -15.44 0.17
N HIS A 163 36.32 -16.26 1.15
CA HIS A 163 35.50 -17.34 1.67
C HIS A 163 34.33 -16.82 2.51
N ALA A 164 34.44 -15.58 3.02
CA ALA A 164 33.32 -14.90 3.71
C ALA A 164 32.13 -14.60 2.79
N LEU A 165 32.34 -14.63 1.47
CA LEU A 165 31.27 -14.49 0.45
C LEU A 165 30.57 -15.81 0.12
N ASN A 166 30.63 -16.82 0.98
CA ASN A 166 29.82 -18.03 0.77
C ASN A 166 28.33 -17.66 0.64
N PRO A 167 27.69 -17.90 -0.54
CA PRO A 167 26.31 -17.49 -0.77
C PRO A 167 25.32 -18.06 0.26
N GLY A 168 25.58 -19.27 0.76
CA GLY A 168 24.74 -19.91 1.78
C GLY A 168 24.80 -19.18 3.13
N LEU A 169 25.99 -18.74 3.55
CA LEU A 169 26.15 -17.95 4.78
C LEU A 169 25.55 -16.55 4.65
N LEU A 170 25.70 -15.93 3.47
CA LEU A 170 25.11 -14.62 3.19
C LEU A 170 23.58 -14.67 3.20
N ILE A 171 22.99 -15.66 2.56
CA ILE A 171 21.53 -15.88 2.59
C ILE A 171 21.07 -16.10 4.04
N GLY A 172 21.81 -16.87 4.83
CA GLY A 172 21.52 -17.08 6.25
C GLY A 172 21.57 -15.78 7.06
N LYS A 173 22.60 -14.95 6.89
CA LYS A 173 22.72 -13.63 7.54
C LYS A 173 21.57 -12.70 7.15
N VAL A 174 21.26 -12.61 5.85
CA VAL A 174 20.12 -11.81 5.36
C VAL A 174 18.81 -12.31 5.95
N ALA A 175 18.57 -13.62 5.96
CA ALA A 175 17.34 -14.18 6.51
C ALA A 175 17.18 -13.88 8.01
N ILE A 176 18.27 -13.96 8.79
CA ILE A 176 18.26 -13.62 10.22
C ILE A 176 18.00 -12.12 10.40
N ALA A 177 18.70 -11.26 9.66
CA ALA A 177 18.51 -9.81 9.73
C ALA A 177 17.09 -9.39 9.38
N LEU A 178 16.49 -10.00 8.34
CA LEU A 178 15.10 -9.78 7.96
C LEU A 178 14.13 -10.31 9.02
N GLY A 179 14.42 -11.46 9.64
CA GLY A 179 13.61 -12.06 10.70
C GLY A 179 13.55 -11.20 11.96
N ILE A 180 14.71 -10.71 12.43
CA ILE A 180 14.80 -9.77 13.57
C ILE A 180 14.03 -8.49 13.26
N ALA A 181 14.29 -7.90 12.10
CA ALA A 181 13.61 -6.68 11.66
C ALA A 181 12.10 -6.85 11.57
N ALA A 182 11.62 -7.96 11.02
CA ALA A 182 10.18 -8.25 10.92
C ALA A 182 9.54 -8.41 12.31
N GLY A 183 10.22 -9.06 13.25
CA GLY A 183 9.74 -9.22 14.63
C GLY A 183 9.62 -7.88 15.36
N ILE A 184 10.65 -7.04 15.30
CA ILE A 184 10.67 -5.71 15.94
C ILE A 184 9.66 -4.78 15.27
N GLY A 185 9.65 -4.72 13.93
CA GLY A 185 8.70 -3.90 13.19
C GLY A 185 7.25 -4.29 13.47
N TRP A 186 6.95 -5.59 13.60
CA TRP A 186 5.61 -6.04 13.98
C TRP A 186 5.22 -5.58 15.38
N VAL A 187 6.10 -5.74 16.37
CA VAL A 187 5.84 -5.30 17.76
C VAL A 187 5.62 -3.80 17.81
N VAL A 188 6.53 -3.02 17.22
CA VAL A 188 6.44 -1.54 17.19
C VAL A 188 5.19 -1.08 16.45
N GLY A 189 4.86 -1.69 15.31
CA GLY A 189 3.64 -1.39 14.57
C GLY A 189 2.37 -1.67 15.35
N GLU A 190 2.29 -2.83 16.02
CA GLU A 190 1.11 -3.25 16.80
C GLU A 190 0.93 -2.40 18.07
N VAL A 191 2.00 -2.11 18.80
CA VAL A 191 1.97 -1.25 19.98
C VAL A 191 1.71 0.20 19.56
N GLY A 192 2.39 0.67 18.53
CA GLY A 192 2.26 2.03 18.02
C GLY A 192 0.83 2.38 17.59
N VAL A 193 0.15 1.47 16.87
CA VAL A 193 -1.27 1.71 16.48
C VAL A 193 -2.17 1.80 17.73
N ARG A 194 -1.96 0.96 18.74
CA ARG A 194 -2.75 1.02 19.99
C ARG A 194 -2.51 2.31 20.74
N LEU A 195 -1.26 2.77 20.83
CA LEU A 195 -0.95 4.05 21.47
C LEU A 195 -1.57 5.23 20.69
N ARG A 196 -1.50 5.21 19.36
CA ARG A 196 -2.14 6.23 18.51
C ARG A 196 -3.66 6.27 18.67
N ALA A 197 -4.31 5.14 18.90
CA ALA A 197 -5.74 5.09 19.17
C ALA A 197 -6.14 5.82 20.47
N LEU A 198 -5.21 6.01 21.42
CA LEU A 198 -5.44 6.75 22.66
C LEU A 198 -5.24 8.27 22.48
N ILE A 199 -4.54 8.69 21.42
CA ILE A 199 -4.24 10.09 21.15
C ILE A 199 -5.42 10.72 20.39
N LYS A 200 -6.13 11.64 21.02
CA LYS A 200 -7.27 12.35 20.42
C LYS A 200 -6.83 13.53 19.54
N GLU A 201 -5.74 14.20 19.90
CA GLU A 201 -5.22 15.37 19.22
C GLU A 201 -4.51 14.99 17.91
N PRO A 202 -4.96 15.47 16.72
CA PRO A 202 -4.38 15.08 15.43
C PRO A 202 -2.91 15.49 15.26
N SER A 203 -2.49 16.62 15.85
CA SER A 203 -1.11 17.08 15.82
C SER A 203 -0.20 16.15 16.61
N ALA A 204 -0.59 15.78 17.83
CA ALA A 204 0.16 14.84 18.66
C ALA A 204 0.25 13.45 18.05
N ASP A 205 -0.84 12.95 17.44
CA ASP A 205 -0.85 11.68 16.70
C ASP A 205 0.14 11.71 15.54
N THR A 206 0.21 12.83 14.81
CA THR A 206 1.14 12.98 13.67
C THR A 206 2.60 12.98 14.15
N VAL A 207 2.92 13.73 15.19
CA VAL A 207 4.28 13.76 15.76
C VAL A 207 4.69 12.37 16.24
N PHE A 208 3.82 11.65 16.92
CA PHE A 208 4.07 10.28 17.33
C PHE A 208 4.27 9.36 16.11
N SER A 209 3.48 9.54 15.05
CA SER A 209 3.63 8.76 13.82
C SER A 209 4.98 8.99 13.12
N PHE A 210 5.54 10.20 13.21
CA PHE A 210 6.87 10.54 12.69
C PHE A 210 8.01 9.88 13.49
N ALA A 211 7.80 9.64 14.77
CA ALA A 211 8.77 8.91 15.60
C ALA A 211 8.78 7.40 15.34
N MET A 212 7.66 6.81 14.87
CA MET A 212 7.51 5.36 14.72
C MET A 212 8.58 4.69 13.84
N PRO A 213 8.96 5.22 12.65
CA PRO A 213 10.01 4.61 11.85
C PRO A 213 11.34 4.48 12.60
N PHE A 214 11.70 5.48 13.42
CA PHE A 214 12.92 5.46 14.23
C PHE A 214 12.81 4.51 15.43
N ILE A 215 11.66 4.46 16.08
CA ILE A 215 11.38 3.50 17.17
C ILE A 215 11.48 2.06 16.65
N ALA A 216 11.22 1.82 15.35
CA ALA A 216 11.36 0.51 14.74
C ALA A 216 12.79 0.25 14.24
N SER A 217 13.43 1.24 13.57
CA SER A 217 14.74 1.05 12.90
C SER A 217 15.88 0.93 13.90
N VAL A 218 15.98 1.85 14.86
CA VAL A 218 17.12 1.92 15.78
C VAL A 218 17.30 0.63 16.61
N PRO A 219 16.28 0.08 17.29
CA PRO A 219 16.45 -1.18 18.00
C PRO A 219 16.72 -2.37 17.08
N ALA A 220 16.19 -2.37 15.85
CA ALA A 220 16.45 -3.43 14.90
C ALA A 220 17.92 -3.48 14.50
N GLU A 221 18.55 -2.34 14.22
CA GLU A 221 19.97 -2.23 13.88
C GLU A 221 20.87 -2.67 15.04
N HIS A 222 20.58 -2.23 16.26
CA HIS A 222 21.33 -2.65 17.45
C HIS A 222 21.28 -4.16 17.70
N LEU A 223 20.22 -4.84 17.28
CA LEU A 223 20.05 -6.29 17.40
C LEU A 223 20.56 -7.06 16.17
N GLY A 224 21.22 -6.37 15.23
CA GLY A 224 21.77 -6.98 14.01
C GLY A 224 20.71 -7.27 12.92
N GLY A 225 19.53 -6.66 13.02
CA GLY A 225 18.51 -6.64 11.99
C GLY A 225 18.66 -5.46 11.03
N SER A 226 17.82 -5.41 10.00
CA SER A 226 17.75 -4.26 9.10
C SER A 226 16.73 -3.23 9.63
N GLY A 227 17.20 -2.03 10.01
CA GLY A 227 16.33 -0.94 10.46
C GLY A 227 15.28 -0.54 9.43
N LEU A 228 15.66 -0.53 8.15
CA LEU A 228 14.75 -0.20 7.06
C LEU A 228 13.59 -1.21 6.94
N VAL A 229 13.89 -2.52 7.04
CA VAL A 229 12.83 -3.55 7.04
C VAL A 229 11.93 -3.41 8.26
N ALA A 230 12.49 -3.10 9.43
CA ALA A 230 11.71 -2.90 10.64
C ALA A 230 10.72 -1.73 10.46
N ALA A 231 11.17 -0.60 9.90
CA ALA A 231 10.31 0.53 9.56
C ALA A 231 9.22 0.16 8.55
N VAL A 232 9.56 -0.60 7.48
CA VAL A 232 8.58 -1.09 6.49
C VAL A 232 7.54 -1.99 7.13
N VAL A 233 7.95 -2.98 7.94
CA VAL A 233 7.03 -3.91 8.58
C VAL A 233 6.12 -3.17 9.57
N ALA A 234 6.67 -2.23 10.34
CA ALA A 234 5.86 -1.38 11.23
C ALA A 234 4.81 -0.58 10.41
N GLY A 235 5.20 0.00 9.28
CA GLY A 235 4.30 0.69 8.37
C GLY A 235 3.20 -0.20 7.80
N LEU A 236 3.50 -1.43 7.40
CA LEU A 236 2.52 -2.41 6.91
C LEU A 236 1.52 -2.83 8.00
N VAL A 237 1.98 -3.01 9.25
CA VAL A 237 1.11 -3.31 10.40
C VAL A 237 0.17 -2.13 10.66
N VAL A 238 0.70 -0.91 10.66
CA VAL A 238 -0.11 0.32 10.77
C VAL A 238 -1.13 0.41 9.63
N SER A 239 -0.72 0.20 8.38
CA SER A 239 -1.62 0.21 7.22
C SER A 239 -2.80 -0.73 7.39
N ARG A 240 -2.56 -1.94 7.89
CA ARG A 240 -3.62 -2.94 8.13
C ARG A 240 -4.60 -2.54 9.23
N ARG A 241 -4.10 -1.94 10.32
CA ARG A 241 -4.87 -1.69 11.55
C ARG A 241 -5.48 -0.29 11.63
N ARG A 242 -4.91 0.71 10.92
CA ARG A 242 -5.28 2.13 11.06
C ARG A 242 -6.76 2.40 10.85
N ALA A 243 -7.40 1.72 9.88
CA ALA A 243 -8.81 1.94 9.56
C ALA A 243 -9.76 1.50 10.67
N ALA A 244 -9.34 0.51 11.49
CA ALA A 244 -10.13 -0.01 12.61
C ALA A 244 -9.87 0.75 13.93
N MET A 245 -8.68 1.35 14.11
CA MET A 245 -8.25 1.81 15.44
C MET A 245 -8.01 3.32 15.53
N ILE A 246 -7.69 3.99 14.41
CA ILE A 246 -7.36 5.41 14.39
C ILE A 246 -8.57 6.20 13.87
N SER A 247 -8.93 7.31 14.50
CA SER A 247 -10.03 8.18 14.09
C SER A 247 -9.84 8.70 12.65
N ALA A 248 -10.92 9.00 11.93
CA ALA A 248 -10.89 9.52 10.57
C ALA A 248 -10.12 10.84 10.49
N ALA A 249 -10.32 11.73 11.45
CA ALA A 249 -9.63 13.02 11.54
C ALA A 249 -8.10 12.83 11.65
N ASN A 250 -7.64 11.97 12.58
CA ASN A 250 -6.21 11.68 12.76
C ASN A 250 -5.61 11.04 11.51
N ARG A 251 -6.32 10.11 10.85
CA ARG A 251 -5.86 9.48 9.61
C ARG A 251 -5.66 10.51 8.50
N ARG A 252 -6.63 11.40 8.28
CA ARG A 252 -6.57 12.43 7.22
C ARG A 252 -5.46 13.44 7.48
N PHE A 253 -5.38 13.94 8.70
CA PHE A 253 -4.35 14.91 9.10
C PHE A 253 -2.93 14.32 8.98
N SER A 254 -2.73 13.14 9.53
CA SER A 254 -1.47 12.41 9.42
C SER A 254 -1.09 12.13 7.96
N GLN A 255 -2.04 11.74 7.11
CA GLN A 255 -1.79 11.47 5.69
C GLN A 255 -1.29 12.72 4.94
N GLN A 256 -1.88 13.88 5.16
CA GLN A 256 -1.47 15.14 4.54
C GLN A 256 -0.05 15.52 4.97
N ASN A 257 0.25 15.41 6.27
CA ASN A 257 1.57 15.72 6.81
C ASN A 257 2.65 14.77 6.28
N TRP A 258 2.34 13.47 6.19
CA TRP A 258 3.23 12.49 5.58
C TRP A 258 3.49 12.75 4.09
N GLN A 259 2.49 13.20 3.33
CA GLN A 259 2.67 13.59 1.93
C GLN A 259 3.66 14.75 1.81
N THR A 260 3.52 15.77 2.65
CA THR A 260 4.44 16.93 2.67
C THR A 260 5.85 16.51 3.08
N MET A 261 5.98 15.71 4.14
CA MET A 261 7.27 15.23 4.61
C MET A 261 7.98 14.37 3.56
N THR A 262 7.26 13.44 2.94
CA THR A 262 7.79 12.59 1.85
C THR A 262 8.29 13.45 0.69
N LEU A 263 7.50 14.45 0.28
CA LEU A 263 7.88 15.37 -0.79
C LEU A 263 9.20 16.09 -0.49
N VAL A 264 9.36 16.60 0.75
CA VAL A 264 10.56 17.33 1.16
C VAL A 264 11.77 16.40 1.21
N LEU A 265 11.62 15.20 1.79
CA LEU A 265 12.70 14.22 1.91
C LEU A 265 13.16 13.71 0.54
N GLU A 266 12.23 13.28 -0.32
CA GLU A 266 12.54 12.83 -1.69
C GLU A 266 13.22 13.94 -2.50
N SER A 267 12.66 15.14 -2.48
CA SER A 267 13.23 16.28 -3.19
C SER A 267 14.63 16.64 -2.68
N GLY A 268 14.84 16.55 -1.36
CA GLY A 268 16.12 16.76 -0.72
C GLY A 268 17.18 15.79 -1.24
N ILE A 269 16.89 14.50 -1.28
CA ILE A 269 17.81 13.45 -1.76
C ILE A 269 18.21 13.70 -3.23
N PHE A 270 17.26 14.04 -4.12
CA PHE A 270 17.59 14.28 -5.54
C PHE A 270 18.41 15.54 -5.75
N LEU A 271 18.12 16.61 -5.00
CA LEU A 271 18.91 17.83 -5.05
C LEU A 271 20.35 17.59 -4.56
N THR A 272 20.52 16.86 -3.46
CA THR A 272 21.84 16.55 -2.89
C THR A 272 22.64 15.62 -3.81
N MET A 273 21.98 14.64 -4.45
CA MET A 273 22.60 13.80 -5.48
C MET A 273 23.22 14.64 -6.61
N GLY A 274 22.47 15.66 -7.08
CA GLY A 274 22.98 16.57 -8.11
C GLY A 274 24.18 17.41 -7.63
N LEU A 275 24.10 17.95 -6.40
CA LEU A 275 25.18 18.75 -5.81
C LEU A 275 26.47 17.98 -5.60
N GLN A 276 26.40 16.71 -5.17
CA GLN A 276 27.56 15.85 -4.91
C GLN A 276 28.21 15.32 -6.20
N ALA A 277 27.50 15.33 -7.32
CA ALA A 277 27.98 14.78 -8.57
C ALA A 277 29.28 15.45 -9.04
N PHE A 278 29.45 16.77 -8.80
CA PHE A 278 30.65 17.50 -9.21
C PHE A 278 31.91 16.97 -8.52
N GLY A 279 31.91 16.83 -7.19
CA GLY A 279 33.06 16.32 -6.44
C GLY A 279 33.48 14.92 -6.87
N ILE A 280 32.50 14.04 -7.12
CA ILE A 280 32.78 12.65 -7.59
C ILE A 280 33.40 12.67 -8.98
N VAL A 281 32.91 13.54 -9.88
CA VAL A 281 33.45 13.67 -11.24
C VAL A 281 34.86 14.24 -11.22
N GLU A 282 35.13 15.28 -10.39
CA GLU A 282 36.46 15.88 -10.24
C GLU A 282 37.48 14.88 -9.72
N GLU A 283 37.13 14.13 -8.67
CA GLU A 283 37.97 13.09 -8.08
C GLU A 283 38.34 12.00 -9.10
N THR A 284 37.41 11.61 -9.96
CA THR A 284 37.64 10.62 -11.02
C THR A 284 38.41 11.18 -12.20
N ALA A 285 38.23 12.45 -12.55
CA ALA A 285 38.94 13.11 -13.63
C ALA A 285 40.46 13.28 -13.34
N ALA A 286 40.84 13.19 -12.07
CA ALA A 286 42.25 13.19 -11.68
C ALA A 286 43.02 11.97 -12.22
N PHE A 287 42.34 10.90 -12.61
CA PHE A 287 42.95 9.74 -13.25
C PHE A 287 42.91 9.90 -14.78
N SER A 288 44.04 9.69 -15.47
CA SER A 288 44.11 9.74 -16.95
C SER A 288 43.08 8.80 -17.59
N GLY A 289 42.11 9.38 -18.32
CA GLY A 289 41.02 8.63 -18.96
C GLY A 289 39.97 8.05 -18.01
N GLY A 290 40.02 8.33 -16.70
CA GLY A 290 39.18 7.72 -15.67
C GLY A 290 37.68 7.97 -15.92
N LEU A 291 37.32 9.16 -16.36
CA LEU A 291 35.91 9.53 -16.62
C LEU A 291 35.28 8.73 -17.79
N ALA A 292 36.03 8.61 -18.92
CA ALA A 292 35.55 7.87 -20.08
C ALA A 292 35.47 6.36 -19.77
N PHE A 293 36.41 5.84 -19.00
CA PHE A 293 36.41 4.45 -18.56
C PHE A 293 35.27 4.18 -17.55
N ALA A 294 35.05 5.07 -16.60
CA ALA A 294 33.90 4.98 -15.68
C ALA A 294 32.55 5.02 -16.42
N ALA A 295 32.40 5.89 -17.42
CA ALA A 295 31.20 5.97 -18.26
C ALA A 295 31.01 4.68 -19.09
N PHE A 296 32.08 4.13 -19.68
CA PHE A 296 32.01 2.86 -20.37
C PHE A 296 31.56 1.72 -19.48
N LEU A 297 32.17 1.59 -18.29
CA LEU A 297 31.78 0.59 -17.29
C LEU A 297 30.33 0.78 -16.83
N ALA A 298 29.91 2.01 -16.62
CA ALA A 298 28.54 2.31 -16.23
C ALA A 298 27.53 1.85 -17.29
N VAL A 299 27.79 2.11 -18.56
CA VAL A 299 26.94 1.64 -19.66
C VAL A 299 26.95 0.10 -19.74
N ALA A 300 28.12 -0.52 -19.65
CA ALA A 300 28.26 -1.97 -19.72
C ALA A 300 27.55 -2.68 -18.56
N LEU A 301 27.77 -2.22 -17.31
CA LEU A 301 27.14 -2.79 -16.12
C LEU A 301 25.64 -2.46 -16.05
N GLY A 302 25.24 -1.27 -16.46
CA GLY A 302 23.84 -0.89 -16.58
C GLY A 302 23.08 -1.78 -17.56
N ALA A 303 23.66 -2.03 -18.74
CA ALA A 303 23.10 -2.96 -19.72
C ALA A 303 23.05 -4.40 -19.17
N LEU A 304 24.10 -4.86 -18.50
CA LEU A 304 24.13 -6.18 -17.85
C LEU A 304 22.97 -6.34 -16.84
N ILE A 305 22.79 -5.36 -15.97
CA ILE A 305 21.73 -5.39 -14.95
C ILE A 305 20.35 -5.43 -15.63
N MET A 306 20.15 -4.65 -16.70
CA MET A 306 18.89 -4.64 -17.46
C MET A 306 18.60 -5.98 -18.13
N ILE A 307 19.64 -6.63 -18.68
CA ILE A 307 19.50 -7.95 -19.30
C ILE A 307 19.16 -9.00 -18.24
N ILE A 308 19.88 -9.01 -17.12
CA ILE A 308 19.61 -9.95 -16.01
C ILE A 308 18.17 -9.76 -15.51
N ARG A 309 17.76 -8.53 -15.30
CA ARG A 309 16.40 -8.19 -14.87
C ARG A 309 15.35 -8.66 -15.89
N ALA A 310 15.57 -8.42 -17.17
CA ALA A 310 14.65 -8.83 -18.24
C ALA A 310 14.49 -10.36 -18.29
N VAL A 311 15.61 -11.09 -18.25
CA VAL A 311 15.59 -12.56 -18.25
C VAL A 311 14.93 -13.10 -16.99
N PHE A 312 15.27 -12.55 -15.82
CA PHE A 312 14.70 -12.98 -14.55
C PHE A 312 13.18 -12.75 -14.49
N ILE A 313 12.72 -11.57 -14.92
CA ILE A 313 11.28 -11.25 -14.96
C ILE A 313 10.57 -12.17 -15.96
N ALA A 314 11.14 -12.46 -17.12
CA ALA A 314 10.55 -13.40 -18.08
C ALA A 314 10.37 -14.80 -17.49
N ILE A 315 11.39 -15.31 -16.77
CA ILE A 315 11.32 -16.59 -16.07
C ILE A 315 10.28 -16.55 -14.94
N MET A 316 10.27 -15.47 -14.16
CA MET A 316 9.32 -15.26 -13.07
C MET A 316 7.88 -15.26 -13.57
N LEU A 317 7.59 -14.54 -14.65
CA LEU A 317 6.26 -14.49 -15.26
C LEU A 317 5.80 -15.86 -15.76
N ALA A 318 6.66 -16.60 -16.45
CA ALA A 318 6.38 -17.96 -16.89
C ALA A 318 6.08 -18.89 -15.71
N TRP A 319 6.81 -18.75 -14.61
CA TRP A 319 6.59 -19.54 -13.39
C TRP A 319 5.28 -19.15 -12.67
N LEU A 320 4.95 -17.86 -12.60
CA LEU A 320 3.69 -17.39 -12.03
C LEU A 320 2.49 -17.88 -12.82
N ASP A 321 2.55 -17.85 -14.17
CA ASP A 321 1.49 -18.36 -15.04
C ASP A 321 1.29 -19.88 -14.87
N HIS A 322 2.38 -20.64 -14.83
CA HIS A 322 2.31 -22.07 -14.54
C HIS A 322 1.66 -22.35 -13.17
N ARG A 323 2.02 -21.59 -12.14
CA ARG A 323 1.39 -21.72 -10.82
C ARG A 323 -0.08 -21.31 -10.80
N ARG A 324 -0.48 -20.31 -11.61
CA ARG A 324 -1.88 -19.89 -11.76
C ARG A 324 -2.75 -21.07 -12.21
N THR A 325 -2.33 -21.78 -13.26
CA THR A 325 -3.04 -22.94 -13.80
C THR A 325 -3.24 -24.02 -12.73
N HIS A 326 -2.22 -24.28 -11.90
CA HIS A 326 -2.32 -25.22 -10.79
C HIS A 326 -3.25 -24.75 -9.66
N ARG A 327 -3.28 -23.46 -9.35
CA ARG A 327 -4.18 -22.89 -8.34
C ARG A 327 -5.64 -22.98 -8.78
N GLN A 328 -5.92 -22.69 -10.06
CA GLN A 328 -7.25 -22.78 -10.64
C GLN A 328 -7.80 -24.20 -10.56
N ARG A 329 -7.03 -25.22 -10.97
CA ARG A 329 -7.42 -26.63 -10.82
C ARG A 329 -7.71 -27.02 -9.37
N ARG A 330 -6.90 -26.55 -8.42
CA ARG A 330 -7.14 -26.82 -6.98
C ARG A 330 -8.42 -26.16 -6.48
N TYR A 331 -8.71 -24.95 -6.93
CA TYR A 331 -9.96 -24.24 -6.61
C TYR A 331 -11.17 -25.01 -7.11
N GLU A 332 -11.19 -25.42 -8.37
CA GLU A 332 -12.30 -26.18 -8.99
C GLU A 332 -12.54 -27.51 -8.27
N VAL A 333 -11.47 -28.25 -7.95
CA VAL A 333 -11.56 -29.50 -7.19
C VAL A 333 -12.13 -29.28 -5.79
N GLU A 334 -11.69 -28.26 -5.08
CA GLU A 334 -12.18 -27.95 -3.73
C GLU A 334 -13.61 -27.44 -3.77
N ASN A 335 -13.97 -26.61 -4.76
CA ASN A 335 -15.33 -26.13 -4.97
C ASN A 335 -16.32 -27.28 -5.22
N SER A 336 -15.94 -28.23 -6.07
CA SER A 336 -16.74 -29.44 -6.31
C SER A 336 -16.85 -30.34 -5.07
N ARG A 337 -15.85 -30.35 -4.17
CA ARG A 337 -15.92 -31.05 -2.89
C ARG A 337 -16.86 -30.35 -1.92
N ILE A 338 -16.80 -29.03 -1.83
CA ILE A 338 -17.69 -28.22 -0.97
C ILE A 338 -19.13 -28.44 -1.40
N ALA A 339 -19.45 -28.32 -2.68
CA ALA A 339 -20.80 -28.54 -3.22
C ALA A 339 -21.35 -29.95 -2.90
N ARG A 340 -20.50 -30.99 -3.03
CA ARG A 340 -20.88 -32.38 -2.65
C ARG A 340 -21.12 -32.52 -1.14
N PHE A 341 -20.34 -31.79 -0.32
CA PHE A 341 -20.50 -31.79 1.13
C PHE A 341 -21.77 -31.06 1.56
N GLU A 342 -22.08 -29.93 0.93
CA GLU A 342 -23.33 -29.17 1.13
C GLU A 342 -24.56 -30.03 0.82
N LYS A 343 -24.54 -30.69 -0.34
CA LYS A 343 -25.63 -31.60 -0.72
C LYS A 343 -25.86 -32.75 0.29
N ARG A 344 -24.76 -33.34 0.80
CA ARG A 344 -24.85 -34.38 1.84
C ARG A 344 -25.33 -33.83 3.17
N MET A 345 -24.96 -32.62 3.53
CA MET A 345 -25.36 -31.99 4.78
C MET A 345 -26.83 -31.59 4.74
N ASN A 346 -27.33 -31.06 3.61
CA ASN A 346 -28.74 -30.76 3.44
C ASN A 346 -29.60 -32.03 3.54
N ALA A 347 -29.17 -33.11 2.89
CA ALA A 347 -29.81 -34.42 3.05
C ALA A 347 -29.75 -34.95 4.50
N ALA A 348 -28.70 -34.65 5.26
CA ALA A 348 -28.58 -35.03 6.68
C ALA A 348 -29.43 -34.15 7.61
N CYS A 349 -29.80 -32.94 7.21
CA CYS A 349 -30.74 -32.09 7.95
C CYS A 349 -32.20 -32.52 7.75
N GLU A 350 -32.52 -33.29 6.70
CA GLU A 350 -33.87 -33.83 6.39
C GLU A 350 -34.14 -35.18 7.08
N VAL A 351 -33.23 -35.66 7.96
CA VAL A 351 -33.39 -36.93 8.68
C VAL A 351 -34.38 -36.75 9.81
N ASP A 352 -35.50 -37.51 9.76
CA ASP A 352 -36.57 -37.48 10.76
C ASP A 352 -36.14 -38.14 12.10
N ALA A 353 -36.81 -37.72 13.20
CA ALA A 353 -36.56 -38.23 14.54
C ALA A 353 -36.68 -39.76 14.64
N ASP A 354 -37.60 -40.37 13.90
CA ASP A 354 -37.81 -41.79 13.84
C ASP A 354 -36.62 -42.54 13.24
N MET A 355 -35.93 -41.96 12.26
CA MET A 355 -34.69 -42.52 11.71
C MET A 355 -33.51 -42.45 12.68
N LEU A 356 -33.48 -41.43 13.54
CA LEU A 356 -32.44 -41.31 14.56
C LEU A 356 -32.63 -42.35 15.68
N GLN A 357 -33.88 -42.56 16.10
CA GLN A 357 -34.21 -43.63 17.06
C GLN A 357 -33.90 -45.01 16.54
N ALA A 358 -34.17 -45.30 15.26
CA ALA A 358 -33.84 -46.60 14.63
C ALA A 358 -32.33 -46.88 14.58
N ARG A 359 -31.47 -45.86 14.76
CA ARG A 359 -30.00 -45.97 14.77
C ARG A 359 -29.37 -45.77 16.16
N ASP A 360 -30.17 -45.69 17.21
CA ASP A 360 -29.73 -45.49 18.59
C ASP A 360 -28.89 -44.19 18.78
N LEU A 361 -29.23 -43.15 18.00
CA LEU A 361 -28.57 -41.82 18.06
C LEU A 361 -29.44 -40.83 18.79
N SER A 362 -28.90 -40.21 19.83
CA SER A 362 -29.62 -39.12 20.51
C SER A 362 -29.73 -37.87 19.63
N PRO A 363 -30.88 -37.18 19.59
CA PRO A 363 -31.07 -35.94 18.80
C PRO A 363 -30.03 -34.86 19.13
N GLU A 364 -29.64 -34.73 20.38
CA GLU A 364 -28.63 -33.76 20.81
C GLU A 364 -27.24 -34.07 20.23
N HIS A 365 -26.82 -35.34 20.24
CA HIS A 365 -25.53 -35.73 19.64
C HIS A 365 -25.51 -35.48 18.13
N TRP A 366 -26.65 -35.76 17.46
CA TRP A 366 -26.79 -35.51 16.03
C TRP A 366 -26.71 -34.03 15.68
N GLU A 367 -27.43 -33.19 16.43
CA GLU A 367 -27.41 -31.74 16.24
C GLU A 367 -26.02 -31.14 16.51
N ASN A 368 -25.36 -31.59 17.56
CA ASN A 368 -23.98 -31.20 17.86
C ASN A 368 -23.00 -31.61 16.74
N ALA A 369 -23.15 -32.80 16.18
CA ALA A 369 -22.37 -33.24 15.05
C ALA A 369 -22.66 -32.41 13.81
N LEU A 370 -23.91 -32.11 13.48
CA LEU A 370 -24.31 -31.25 12.37
C LEU A 370 -23.73 -29.82 12.54
N ASN A 371 -23.80 -29.26 13.75
CA ASN A 371 -23.25 -27.95 14.04
C ASN A 371 -21.72 -27.90 13.88
N HIS A 372 -21.03 -28.98 14.30
CA HIS A 372 -19.60 -29.12 14.08
C HIS A 372 -19.25 -29.18 12.57
N TYR A 373 -20.00 -29.98 11.81
CA TYR A 373 -19.83 -30.09 10.35
C TYR A 373 -20.17 -28.77 9.64
N ARG A 374 -21.25 -28.06 10.02
CA ARG A 374 -21.60 -26.73 9.51
C ARG A 374 -20.47 -25.72 9.71
N ARG A 375 -19.88 -25.67 10.92
CA ARG A 375 -18.72 -24.81 11.22
C ARG A 375 -17.51 -25.16 10.35
N ARG A 376 -17.21 -26.44 10.16
CA ARG A 376 -16.12 -26.89 9.27
C ARG A 376 -16.38 -26.53 7.81
N LEU A 377 -17.60 -26.71 7.34
CA LEU A 377 -18.00 -26.38 5.97
C LEU A 377 -17.91 -24.87 5.73
N LYS A 378 -18.47 -24.06 6.63
CA LYS A 378 -18.35 -22.59 6.54
C LYS A 378 -16.89 -22.13 6.48
N ARG A 379 -16.00 -22.70 7.30
CA ARG A 379 -14.56 -22.38 7.27
C ARG A 379 -13.90 -22.80 5.95
N ARG A 380 -14.26 -23.95 5.37
CA ARG A 380 -13.74 -24.39 4.07
C ARG A 380 -14.28 -23.54 2.93
N ALA A 381 -15.57 -23.28 2.90
CA ALA A 381 -16.22 -22.43 1.92
C ALA A 381 -15.60 -21.02 1.92
N ARG A 382 -15.43 -20.40 3.11
CA ARG A 382 -14.78 -19.11 3.26
C ARG A 382 -13.33 -19.12 2.72
N ARG A 383 -12.52 -20.13 3.04
CA ARG A 383 -11.16 -20.25 2.49
C ARG A 383 -11.14 -20.46 0.99
N ASN A 384 -12.12 -21.17 0.45
CA ASN A 384 -12.21 -21.38 -0.99
C ASN A 384 -12.72 -20.12 -1.72
N ALA A 385 -13.64 -19.37 -1.13
CA ALA A 385 -14.10 -18.08 -1.63
C ALA A 385 -12.92 -17.07 -1.71
N MET A 386 -12.07 -16.99 -0.68
CA MET A 386 -10.84 -16.18 -0.74
C MET A 386 -9.91 -16.58 -1.89
N ARG A 387 -9.77 -17.89 -2.16
CA ARG A 387 -8.97 -18.36 -3.30
C ARG A 387 -9.61 -18.01 -4.64
N GLY A 388 -10.94 -18.05 -4.72
CA GLY A 388 -11.70 -17.60 -5.89
C GLY A 388 -11.44 -16.12 -6.15
N SER A 389 -11.61 -15.27 -5.15
CA SER A 389 -11.34 -13.83 -5.25
C SER A 389 -9.88 -13.52 -5.63
N ASP A 390 -8.91 -14.30 -5.11
CA ASP A 390 -7.51 -14.16 -5.54
C ASP A 390 -7.32 -14.56 -7.01
N LEU A 391 -8.04 -15.58 -7.50
CA LEU A 391 -7.99 -15.99 -8.92
C LEU A 391 -8.63 -14.94 -9.82
N ASP A 392 -9.78 -14.40 -9.43
CA ASP A 392 -10.47 -13.32 -10.15
C ASP A 392 -9.58 -12.07 -10.25
N TYR A 393 -8.89 -11.72 -9.16
CA TYR A 393 -7.89 -10.64 -9.19
C TYR A 393 -6.79 -10.90 -10.22
N PHE A 394 -6.22 -12.12 -10.25
CA PHE A 394 -5.19 -12.49 -11.22
C PHE A 394 -5.71 -12.61 -12.66
N GLU A 395 -6.99 -12.84 -12.86
CA GLU A 395 -7.65 -12.85 -14.18
C GLU A 395 -7.97 -11.45 -14.68
N ASN A 396 -8.47 -10.63 -13.78
CA ASN A 396 -8.79 -9.26 -14.11
C ASN A 396 -7.56 -8.39 -14.37
N GLU A 397 -6.44 -8.66 -13.70
CA GLU A 397 -5.18 -7.95 -13.91
C GLU A 397 -4.03 -8.92 -14.21
N PRO A 398 -3.95 -9.48 -15.42
CA PRO A 398 -2.89 -10.43 -15.78
C PRO A 398 -1.53 -9.74 -15.82
N LEU A 399 -0.48 -10.44 -15.35
CA LEU A 399 0.91 -10.06 -15.58
C LEU A 399 1.44 -10.86 -16.77
N GLY A 400 1.35 -10.26 -17.96
CA GLY A 400 1.87 -10.82 -19.19
C GLY A 400 3.22 -10.19 -19.61
N PRO A 401 3.69 -10.49 -20.84
CA PRO A 401 4.95 -9.93 -21.36
C PRO A 401 4.93 -8.39 -21.50
N ARG A 402 3.75 -7.79 -21.73
CA ARG A 402 3.57 -6.34 -21.82
C ARG A 402 3.79 -5.69 -20.45
N GLU A 403 3.15 -6.20 -19.44
CA GLU A 403 3.29 -5.77 -18.05
C GLU A 403 4.71 -6.01 -17.55
N GLY A 404 5.29 -7.17 -17.90
CA GLY A 404 6.67 -7.51 -17.61
C GLY A 404 7.67 -6.51 -18.18
N SER A 405 7.47 -6.04 -19.41
CA SER A 405 8.35 -5.04 -20.01
C SER A 405 8.31 -3.69 -19.29
N VAL A 406 7.15 -3.30 -18.74
CA VAL A 406 7.02 -2.11 -17.89
C VAL A 406 7.78 -2.31 -16.59
N ILE A 407 7.64 -3.49 -15.93
CA ILE A 407 8.36 -3.82 -14.68
C ILE A 407 9.88 -3.84 -14.92
N VAL A 408 10.35 -4.38 -16.08
CA VAL A 408 11.78 -4.33 -16.44
C VAL A 408 12.27 -2.90 -16.53
N TRP A 409 11.59 -2.07 -17.31
CA TRP A 409 12.02 -0.69 -17.56
C TRP A 409 11.86 0.23 -16.35
N ALA A 410 10.85 0.00 -15.51
CA ALA A 410 10.63 0.73 -14.28
C ALA A 410 11.68 0.45 -13.19
N GLY A 411 12.55 -0.53 -13.37
CA GLY A 411 13.69 -0.79 -12.45
C GLY A 411 14.79 0.26 -12.57
N MET A 412 14.44 1.54 -12.53
CA MET A 412 15.40 2.66 -12.50
C MET A 412 16.21 2.64 -11.22
N ARG A 413 17.46 3.10 -11.32
CA ARG A 413 18.34 3.39 -10.18
C ARG A 413 18.24 4.87 -9.89
N GLY A 414 18.26 5.24 -8.61
CA GLY A 414 18.07 6.64 -8.22
C GLY A 414 19.03 7.10 -7.14
N ALA A 415 18.60 8.09 -6.41
CA ALA A 415 19.42 8.75 -5.42
C ALA A 415 19.86 7.86 -4.25
N ILE A 416 19.07 6.84 -3.90
CA ILE A 416 19.44 5.84 -2.88
C ILE A 416 20.68 5.06 -3.31
N THR A 417 20.83 4.74 -4.60
CA THR A 417 22.02 4.10 -5.16
C THR A 417 23.28 4.92 -4.89
N LEU A 418 23.25 6.24 -5.09
CA LEU A 418 24.40 7.08 -4.82
C LEU A 418 24.69 7.19 -3.32
N ALA A 419 23.66 7.36 -2.49
CA ALA A 419 23.82 7.39 -1.04
C ALA A 419 24.44 6.09 -0.49
N ALA A 420 23.98 4.95 -0.97
CA ALA A 420 24.56 3.66 -0.63
C ALA A 420 26.01 3.51 -1.16
N ALA A 421 26.31 4.03 -2.37
CA ALA A 421 27.68 4.02 -2.89
C ALA A 421 28.66 4.75 -1.99
N GLN A 422 28.25 5.90 -1.46
CA GLN A 422 29.11 6.73 -0.60
C GLN A 422 29.48 6.04 0.72
N THR A 423 28.70 5.04 1.18
CA THR A 423 29.05 4.22 2.36
C THR A 423 30.18 3.22 2.09
N ILE A 424 30.57 3.02 0.81
CA ILE A 424 31.72 2.18 0.48
C ILE A 424 32.95 2.75 1.18
N SER A 425 33.63 1.87 1.94
CA SER A 425 34.79 2.24 2.76
C SER A 425 35.84 3.02 1.96
N THR A 426 36.49 3.99 2.61
CA THR A 426 37.65 4.71 2.07
C THR A 426 38.83 3.82 1.73
N HIS A 427 38.89 2.62 2.33
CA HIS A 427 39.90 1.60 2.07
C HIS A 427 39.59 0.75 0.81
N ALA A 428 38.46 0.97 0.16
CA ALA A 428 38.12 0.24 -1.06
C ALA A 428 39.05 0.62 -2.21
N PRO A 429 39.61 -0.36 -2.96
CA PRO A 429 40.45 -0.06 -4.10
C PRO A 429 39.63 0.69 -5.17
N MET A 430 40.23 1.73 -5.74
CA MET A 430 39.59 2.55 -6.78
C MET A 430 38.22 3.09 -6.39
N ARG A 431 38.02 3.52 -5.13
CA ARG A 431 36.74 4.01 -4.60
C ARG A 431 36.12 5.09 -5.48
N ALA A 432 36.89 6.05 -5.98
CA ALA A 432 36.40 7.09 -6.88
C ALA A 432 35.77 6.52 -8.15
N LEU A 433 36.35 5.47 -8.73
CA LEU A 433 35.78 4.76 -9.88
C LEU A 433 34.44 4.08 -9.53
N LEU A 434 34.36 3.41 -8.36
CA LEU A 434 33.11 2.76 -7.92
C LEU A 434 31.98 3.79 -7.72
N LEU A 435 32.30 4.94 -7.10
CA LEU A 435 31.34 6.04 -6.91
C LEU A 435 30.88 6.64 -8.23
N SER A 436 31.80 6.85 -9.18
CA SER A 436 31.47 7.38 -10.51
C SER A 436 30.59 6.44 -11.32
N ILE A 437 30.87 5.14 -11.29
CA ILE A 437 30.02 4.13 -11.93
C ILE A 437 28.61 4.19 -11.33
N ALA A 438 28.48 4.25 -10.00
CA ALA A 438 27.19 4.34 -9.33
C ALA A 438 26.44 5.62 -9.71
N LEU A 439 27.13 6.77 -9.73
CA LEU A 439 26.58 8.05 -10.14
C LEU A 439 26.07 8.02 -11.58
N PHE A 440 26.90 7.55 -12.53
CA PHE A 440 26.51 7.51 -13.95
C PHE A 440 25.37 6.55 -14.23
N ILE A 441 25.31 5.40 -13.54
CA ILE A 441 24.19 4.46 -13.66
C ILE A 441 22.93 5.08 -13.04
N ALA A 442 23.01 5.66 -11.85
CA ALA A 442 21.84 6.24 -11.17
C ALA A 442 21.29 7.44 -11.95
N ALA A 443 22.15 8.41 -12.29
CA ALA A 443 21.72 9.58 -13.05
C ALA A 443 21.27 9.21 -14.47
N GLY A 444 22.02 8.34 -15.16
CA GLY A 444 21.69 7.88 -16.50
C GLY A 444 20.38 7.08 -16.53
N ALA A 445 20.16 6.16 -15.60
CA ALA A 445 18.92 5.42 -15.50
C ALA A 445 17.73 6.35 -15.24
N LEU A 446 17.87 7.28 -14.28
CA LEU A 446 16.83 8.23 -13.94
C LEU A 446 16.43 9.09 -15.15
N VAL A 447 17.40 9.63 -15.90
CA VAL A 447 17.16 10.47 -17.07
C VAL A 447 16.61 9.62 -18.24
N ILE A 448 17.31 8.55 -18.65
CA ILE A 448 16.93 7.77 -19.82
C ILE A 448 15.61 7.05 -19.58
N GLN A 449 15.50 6.26 -18.52
CA GLN A 449 14.31 5.48 -18.25
C GLN A 449 13.14 6.37 -17.82
N GLY A 450 13.40 7.43 -17.02
CA GLY A 450 12.38 8.38 -16.59
C GLY A 450 11.71 9.13 -17.74
N LEU A 451 12.48 9.56 -18.75
CA LEU A 451 11.94 10.21 -19.94
C LEU A 451 11.28 9.25 -20.93
N THR A 452 11.78 8.02 -21.03
CA THR A 452 11.29 7.05 -22.03
C THR A 452 10.18 6.14 -21.52
N LEU A 453 10.00 5.98 -20.19
CA LEU A 453 8.97 5.12 -19.61
C LEU A 453 7.54 5.47 -20.06
N PRO A 454 7.10 6.76 -20.10
CA PRO A 454 5.78 7.08 -20.64
C PRO A 454 5.61 6.69 -22.11
N GLY A 455 6.68 6.85 -22.90
CA GLY A 455 6.73 6.41 -24.31
C GLY A 455 6.60 4.90 -24.44
N LEU A 456 7.33 4.15 -23.63
CA LEU A 456 7.26 2.69 -23.58
C LEU A 456 5.83 2.21 -23.24
N ILE A 457 5.20 2.80 -22.22
CA ILE A 457 3.84 2.45 -21.81
C ILE A 457 2.85 2.68 -22.98
N ARG A 458 3.00 3.78 -23.74
CA ARG A 458 2.15 4.05 -24.90
C ARG A 458 2.35 3.04 -26.05
N ILE A 459 3.58 2.57 -26.26
CA ILE A 459 3.92 1.59 -27.31
C ILE A 459 3.44 0.19 -26.94
N VAL A 460 3.77 -0.24 -25.73
CA VAL A 460 3.50 -1.61 -25.24
C VAL A 460 2.03 -1.82 -24.92
N LYS A 461 1.33 -0.75 -24.50
CA LYS A 461 -0.09 -0.75 -24.11
C LYS A 461 -0.38 -1.86 -23.10
N PRO A 462 0.24 -1.82 -21.91
CA PRO A 462 -0.09 -2.75 -20.84
C PRO A 462 -1.56 -2.54 -20.44
N LYS A 463 -2.12 -3.45 -19.68
CA LYS A 463 -3.45 -3.25 -19.13
C LYS A 463 -3.47 -1.99 -18.24
N MET A 464 -4.36 -1.08 -18.57
CA MET A 464 -4.53 0.17 -17.82
C MET A 464 -5.42 -0.10 -16.60
N ALA A 465 -5.24 0.71 -15.55
CA ALA A 465 -6.13 0.68 -14.41
C ALA A 465 -7.56 0.99 -14.88
N THR A 466 -8.47 0.07 -14.65
CA THR A 466 -9.90 0.34 -14.83
C THR A 466 -10.30 1.24 -13.66
N GLY A 467 -10.48 2.54 -13.93
CA GLY A 467 -10.83 3.53 -12.91
C GLY A 467 -12.23 3.34 -12.31
N ASP A 468 -13.07 2.55 -12.95
CA ASP A 468 -14.42 2.30 -12.50
C ASP A 468 -14.51 0.93 -11.81
N ILE A 469 -14.92 0.97 -10.56
CA ILE A 469 -15.44 -0.19 -9.83
C ILE A 469 -16.60 -0.73 -10.65
N SER A 470 -16.61 -2.04 -10.96
CA SER A 470 -17.72 -2.63 -11.72
C SER A 470 -19.04 -2.36 -10.99
N GLU A 471 -20.11 -2.10 -11.75
CA GLU A 471 -21.43 -1.87 -11.13
C GLU A 471 -21.84 -3.03 -10.23
N GLU A 472 -21.48 -4.25 -10.60
CA GLU A 472 -21.75 -5.44 -9.80
C GLU A 472 -20.97 -5.44 -8.47
N GLU A 473 -19.69 -5.05 -8.47
CA GLU A 473 -18.88 -4.94 -7.26
C GLU A 473 -19.39 -3.82 -6.35
N ARG A 474 -19.78 -2.69 -6.95
CA ARG A 474 -20.40 -1.58 -6.23
C ARG A 474 -21.72 -1.98 -5.58
N ALA A 475 -22.57 -2.74 -6.29
CA ALA A 475 -23.81 -3.25 -5.77
C ALA A 475 -23.62 -4.20 -4.59
N LYS A 476 -22.67 -5.15 -4.70
CA LYS A 476 -22.29 -6.06 -3.59
C LYS A 476 -21.76 -5.30 -2.38
N LEU A 477 -20.95 -4.28 -2.60
CA LEU A 477 -20.39 -3.45 -1.53
C LEU A 477 -21.49 -2.68 -0.79
N LEU A 478 -22.45 -2.09 -1.51
CA LEU A 478 -23.63 -1.44 -0.93
C LEU A 478 -24.50 -2.44 -0.16
N THR A 479 -24.62 -3.68 -0.62
CA THR A 479 -25.35 -4.73 0.10
C THR A 479 -24.68 -5.07 1.44
N VAL A 480 -23.35 -5.18 1.47
CA VAL A 480 -22.59 -5.42 2.71
C VAL A 480 -22.75 -4.26 3.69
N MET A 481 -22.63 -3.02 3.20
CA MET A 481 -22.84 -1.82 4.03
C MET A 481 -24.27 -1.72 4.56
N GLY A 482 -25.25 -2.03 3.71
CA GLY A 482 -26.67 -2.03 4.10
C GLY A 482 -27.02 -3.12 5.12
N SER A 483 -26.49 -4.33 4.95
CA SER A 483 -26.72 -5.42 5.92
C SER A 483 -26.13 -5.11 7.30
N ALA A 484 -25.04 -4.37 7.36
CA ALA A 484 -24.42 -3.97 8.62
C ALA A 484 -25.28 -2.99 9.44
N LEU A 485 -26.20 -2.29 8.79
CA LEU A 485 -27.10 -1.35 9.47
C LEU A 485 -28.28 -2.04 10.16
N VAL A 486 -28.64 -3.26 9.76
CA VAL A 486 -29.81 -3.98 10.29
C VAL A 486 -29.71 -4.26 11.78
N ASP A 487 -28.50 -4.47 12.29
CA ASP A 487 -28.23 -4.81 13.68
C ASP A 487 -27.88 -3.57 14.55
N THR A 488 -27.98 -2.36 14.00
CA THR A 488 -27.64 -1.12 14.73
C THR A 488 -28.82 -0.58 15.53
N ALA A 489 -28.54 0.24 16.57
CA ALA A 489 -29.55 0.96 17.33
C ALA A 489 -30.41 1.87 16.42
N LEU A 490 -29.83 2.37 15.32
CA LEU A 490 -30.58 3.10 14.29
C LEU A 490 -31.71 2.25 13.68
N ALA A 491 -31.43 0.98 13.35
CA ALA A 491 -32.46 0.08 12.82
C ALA A 491 -33.50 -0.29 13.88
N GLN A 492 -33.09 -0.45 15.13
CA GLN A 492 -33.99 -0.69 16.28
C GLN A 492 -34.86 0.53 16.55
N ALA A 493 -34.28 1.74 16.59
CA ALA A 493 -35.01 2.98 16.72
C ALA A 493 -36.04 3.22 15.60
N ILE A 494 -35.69 2.80 14.38
CA ILE A 494 -36.60 2.81 13.21
C ILE A 494 -37.73 1.78 13.37
N HIS A 495 -37.47 0.65 14.05
CA HIS A 495 -38.46 -0.43 14.25
C HIS A 495 -39.39 -0.20 15.44
N GLU A 496 -38.91 0.46 16.52
CA GLU A 496 -39.69 0.79 17.72
C GLU A 496 -40.65 1.95 17.50
N VAL A 497 -40.39 2.81 16.53
CA VAL A 497 -41.26 3.89 16.16
C VAL A 497 -42.16 3.39 15.04
N ASP A 498 -43.34 2.95 15.44
CA ASP A 498 -44.42 2.60 14.53
C ASP A 498 -44.55 3.69 13.44
N GLY A 499 -44.44 3.33 12.18
CA GLY A 499 -44.14 4.10 10.96
C GLY A 499 -44.87 5.41 10.69
N GLN A 500 -45.27 6.15 11.70
CA GLN A 500 -45.96 7.43 11.54
C GLN A 500 -45.27 8.64 12.19
N THR A 501 -44.23 8.46 12.99
CA THR A 501 -43.67 9.59 13.74
C THR A 501 -42.16 9.59 13.77
N LEU A 502 -41.50 9.75 12.65
CA LEU A 502 -40.08 10.18 12.71
C LEU A 502 -39.56 10.71 11.40
N LEU A 503 -38.96 11.89 11.51
CA LEU A 503 -38.12 12.56 10.56
C LEU A 503 -38.88 13.35 9.47
N SER A 504 -38.33 14.50 9.09
CA SER A 504 -38.85 15.39 8.05
C SER A 504 -39.56 14.63 6.92
N ALA A 505 -40.56 15.17 6.31
CA ALA A 505 -41.42 14.49 5.33
C ALA A 505 -40.65 13.71 4.21
N GLY A 506 -39.38 14.00 4.02
CA GLY A 506 -38.48 13.28 3.11
C GLY A 506 -37.98 11.94 3.70
N VAL A 507 -37.53 11.93 4.92
CA VAL A 507 -36.96 10.77 5.61
C VAL A 507 -38.04 9.77 6.01
N SER A 508 -39.17 10.24 6.48
CA SER A 508 -40.34 9.39 6.79
C SER A 508 -40.86 8.61 5.57
N ARG A 509 -40.91 9.23 4.38
CA ARG A 509 -41.27 8.54 3.14
C ARG A 509 -40.24 7.49 2.71
N THR A 510 -38.98 7.70 3.06
CA THR A 510 -37.90 6.80 2.70
C THR A 510 -37.82 5.62 3.66
N LEU A 511 -38.06 5.85 4.96
CA LEU A 511 -38.11 4.83 6.00
C LEU A 511 -39.35 3.93 5.95
N SER A 512 -40.53 4.47 5.65
CA SER A 512 -41.74 3.67 5.45
C SER A 512 -41.64 2.71 4.23
N ARG A 513 -40.84 3.08 3.23
CA ARG A 513 -40.46 2.17 2.13
C ARG A 513 -39.46 1.08 2.53
N MET A 514 -38.65 1.31 3.56
CA MET A 514 -37.73 0.30 4.13
C MET A 514 -38.48 -0.75 4.97
N GLY A 515 -39.41 -0.34 5.83
CA GLY A 515 -40.15 -1.25 6.70
C GLY A 515 -40.99 -2.31 5.95
N HIS A 516 -41.35 -2.03 4.70
CA HIS A 516 -42.05 -2.99 3.83
C HIS A 516 -41.11 -3.89 3.00
N ALA A 517 -39.79 -3.67 3.08
CA ALA A 517 -38.79 -4.36 2.26
C ALA A 517 -37.98 -5.45 3.03
N VAL A 518 -38.22 -5.61 4.32
CA VAL A 518 -37.55 -6.63 5.14
C VAL A 518 -38.35 -7.92 5.15
N SER A 519 -38.40 -8.57 4.03
CA SER A 519 -38.71 -9.99 3.91
C SER A 519 -37.38 -10.69 3.47
N ALA A 520 -37.05 -11.73 4.19
CA ALA A 520 -35.68 -12.27 4.32
C ALA A 520 -35.04 -12.92 3.08
N ASP A 521 -35.58 -12.79 1.88
CA ASP A 521 -35.13 -13.57 0.71
C ASP A 521 -34.69 -12.77 -0.52
N ASP A 522 -34.49 -11.44 -0.43
CA ASP A 522 -34.27 -10.65 -1.64
C ASP A 522 -32.95 -9.86 -1.60
N GLU A 523 -31.97 -10.25 -2.42
CA GLU A 523 -30.73 -9.48 -2.72
C GLU A 523 -31.06 -8.04 -3.17
N ALA A 524 -32.21 -7.85 -3.83
CA ALA A 524 -32.74 -6.56 -4.22
C ALA A 524 -33.23 -5.72 -3.01
N ALA A 525 -33.60 -6.32 -1.89
CA ALA A 525 -33.99 -5.62 -0.66
C ALA A 525 -32.77 -5.02 0.05
N GLY A 526 -31.67 -5.75 0.16
CA GLY A 526 -30.40 -5.26 0.71
C GLY A 526 -29.87 -4.05 -0.07
N MET A 527 -29.99 -4.09 -1.41
CA MET A 527 -29.57 -2.99 -2.28
C MET A 527 -30.46 -1.75 -2.14
N ARG A 528 -31.75 -1.94 -1.89
CA ARG A 528 -32.70 -0.85 -1.61
C ARG A 528 -32.44 -0.22 -0.25
N ILE A 529 -32.17 -1.02 0.78
CA ILE A 529 -31.82 -0.57 2.14
C ILE A 529 -30.53 0.25 2.10
N ALA A 530 -29.48 -0.22 1.41
CA ALA A 530 -28.21 0.49 1.30
C ALA A 530 -28.34 1.84 0.58
N ARG A 531 -29.09 1.92 -0.55
CA ARG A 531 -29.34 3.19 -1.26
C ARG A 531 -30.17 4.17 -0.44
N THR A 532 -31.04 3.68 0.41
CA THR A 532 -31.90 4.49 1.24
C THR A 532 -31.18 4.98 2.48
N ALA A 533 -30.34 4.15 3.11
CA ALA A 533 -29.44 4.55 4.18
C ALA A 533 -28.44 5.62 3.71
N ASP A 534 -27.90 5.46 2.49
CA ASP A 534 -27.02 6.43 1.85
C ASP A 534 -27.70 7.79 1.63
N ARG A 535 -28.97 7.77 1.26
CA ARG A 535 -29.77 8.99 1.06
C ARG A 535 -30.12 9.65 2.40
N ILE A 536 -30.47 8.87 3.43
CA ILE A 536 -30.74 9.37 4.78
C ILE A 536 -29.50 10.02 5.39
N LEU A 537 -28.35 9.37 5.31
CA LEU A 537 -27.07 9.93 5.76
C LEU A 537 -26.73 11.22 5.00
N THR A 538 -27.01 11.27 3.70
CA THR A 538 -26.78 12.47 2.88
C THR A 538 -27.74 13.60 3.28
N ASP A 539 -28.99 13.32 3.55
CA ASP A 539 -30.00 14.30 3.97
C ASP A 539 -29.67 14.83 5.39
N ILE A 540 -29.30 13.97 6.34
CA ILE A 540 -28.83 14.36 7.68
C ILE A 540 -27.58 15.24 7.59
N LEU A 541 -26.65 14.93 6.69
CA LEU A 541 -25.43 15.71 6.48
C LEU A 541 -25.73 17.07 5.81
N GLN A 542 -26.72 17.17 4.92
CA GLN A 542 -27.15 18.42 4.32
C GLN A 542 -27.83 19.33 5.35
N ASP A 543 -28.69 18.80 6.21
CA ASP A 543 -29.32 19.57 7.30
C ASP A 543 -28.30 20.04 8.33
N ALA A 544 -27.26 19.23 8.63
CA ALA A 544 -26.17 19.62 9.53
C ALA A 544 -25.22 20.68 8.95
N THR A 545 -25.22 20.90 7.63
CA THR A 545 -24.31 21.86 6.96
C THR A 545 -24.97 23.16 6.53
N THR A 546 -26.30 23.30 6.64
CA THR A 546 -27.01 24.57 6.36
C THR A 546 -27.05 25.43 7.61
N PRO A 547 -26.35 26.58 7.67
CA PRO A 547 -26.55 27.54 8.74
C PRO A 547 -27.94 28.16 8.61
N ASP A 548 -28.63 28.34 9.74
CA ASP A 548 -29.95 28.93 9.91
C ASP A 548 -30.40 29.85 8.77
N ALA A 549 -31.20 29.35 7.87
CA ALA A 549 -32.06 30.14 6.99
C ALA A 549 -33.44 30.36 7.66
N ALA A 550 -33.47 30.68 8.94
CA ALA A 550 -34.64 31.07 9.68
C ALA A 550 -34.87 32.58 9.62
N SER A 551 -34.80 33.20 8.44
CA SER A 551 -35.34 34.55 8.25
C SER A 551 -35.42 34.91 6.77
N ALA A 552 -36.30 34.31 5.98
CA ALA A 552 -36.88 34.93 4.78
C ALA A 552 -37.84 33.94 4.08
N SER A 553 -39.10 34.04 4.34
CA SER A 553 -40.15 34.26 3.31
C SER A 553 -41.52 33.85 3.84
N GLU A 554 -42.20 34.81 4.38
CA GLU A 554 -43.62 34.91 4.18
C GLU A 554 -43.89 35.18 2.70
N THR A 555 -44.77 34.40 2.12
CA THR A 555 -45.55 34.51 0.88
C THR A 555 -45.26 33.36 -0.11
N ASP A 556 -46.06 32.32 -0.02
CA ASP A 556 -46.96 31.87 -1.09
C ASP A 556 -47.85 30.73 -0.57
N ASP A 557 -49.08 31.10 -0.41
CA ASP A 557 -50.20 30.21 -0.05
C ASP A 557 -50.75 29.68 -1.37
N ASP A 558 -50.87 28.39 -1.48
CA ASP A 558 -51.80 27.58 -2.26
C ASP A 558 -51.13 26.37 -2.90
N ALA A 559 -51.43 25.25 -2.31
CA ALA A 559 -51.37 23.86 -2.80
C ALA A 559 -50.57 22.88 -1.92
N ARG A 560 -50.94 22.71 -0.65
CA ARG A 560 -50.48 21.57 0.16
C ARG A 560 -51.58 21.09 1.10
N THR A 561 -52.48 20.27 0.60
CA THR A 561 -53.30 19.40 1.44
C THR A 561 -52.67 18.04 1.49
N THR A 562 -51.80 17.79 2.47
CA THR A 562 -51.52 16.45 3.05
C THR A 562 -50.67 16.60 4.30
N VAL A 563 -51.30 16.43 5.46
CA VAL A 563 -50.75 16.08 6.78
C VAL A 563 -49.53 16.88 7.20
N ASP A 564 -49.81 18.01 7.78
CA ASP A 564 -48.92 18.91 8.48
C ASP A 564 -48.61 18.31 9.86
N MET A 565 -47.50 17.64 10.01
CA MET A 565 -46.91 17.41 11.31
C MET A 565 -45.83 18.48 11.48
N SER A 566 -45.98 19.33 12.49
CA SER A 566 -45.07 20.44 12.76
C SER A 566 -43.66 19.98 13.08
N GLU A 567 -42.67 20.71 12.55
CA GLU A 567 -41.24 20.52 12.87
C GLU A 567 -40.97 20.42 14.38
N GLU A 568 -41.80 21.06 15.21
CA GLU A 568 -41.77 20.98 16.69
C GLU A 568 -42.08 19.61 17.29
N GLU A 569 -42.84 18.73 16.59
CA GLU A 569 -43.15 17.37 17.07
C GLU A 569 -42.03 16.38 16.78
N VAL A 570 -41.21 16.63 15.73
CA VAL A 570 -40.05 15.84 15.37
C VAL A 570 -38.85 16.15 16.30
N GLU A 571 -38.69 17.42 16.71
CA GLU A 571 -37.65 17.81 17.69
C GLU A 571 -37.89 17.23 19.09
N ARG A 572 -39.09 16.75 19.40
CA ARG A 572 -39.44 16.14 20.71
C ARG A 572 -39.03 14.67 20.84
N SER A 573 -38.74 13.97 19.76
CA SER A 573 -38.42 12.53 19.85
C SER A 573 -36.94 12.21 19.93
N PHE A 574 -36.07 12.98 19.25
CA PHE A 574 -34.60 12.83 19.35
C PHE A 574 -33.91 14.18 19.32
N THR A 575 -32.94 14.38 20.25
CA THR A 575 -32.06 15.54 20.21
C THR A 575 -31.06 15.41 19.05
N ARG A 576 -30.56 16.55 18.52
CA ARG A 576 -29.48 16.55 17.49
C ARG A 576 -28.29 15.69 17.90
N ASP A 577 -27.95 15.65 19.18
CA ASP A 577 -26.85 14.81 19.72
C ASP A 577 -27.16 13.31 19.63
N GLN A 578 -28.40 12.91 19.90
CA GLN A 578 -28.83 11.51 19.78
C GLN A 578 -28.82 11.04 18.32
N ILE A 579 -29.29 11.87 17.39
CA ILE A 579 -29.26 11.56 15.94
C ILE A 579 -27.81 11.39 15.48
N ARG A 580 -26.92 12.25 15.93
CA ARG A 580 -25.49 12.18 15.62
C ARG A 580 -24.84 10.92 16.19
N GLU A 581 -25.16 10.54 17.42
CA GLU A 581 -24.65 9.33 18.05
C GLU A 581 -25.08 8.07 17.27
N LEU A 582 -26.36 8.00 16.88
CA LEU A 582 -26.89 6.93 16.02
C LEU A 582 -26.21 6.89 14.65
N ALA A 583 -25.95 8.05 14.05
CA ALA A 583 -25.25 8.14 12.75
C ALA A 583 -23.79 7.67 12.86
N LEU A 584 -23.08 8.03 13.95
CA LEU A 584 -21.72 7.56 14.21
C LEU A 584 -21.69 6.05 14.43
N GLU A 585 -22.64 5.49 15.19
CA GLU A 585 -22.78 4.04 15.39
C GLU A 585 -22.98 3.32 14.05
N ALA A 586 -23.83 3.85 13.19
CA ALA A 586 -24.08 3.31 11.85
C ALA A 586 -22.80 3.32 10.99
N ILE A 587 -22.03 4.42 11.00
CA ILE A 587 -20.75 4.52 10.28
C ILE A 587 -19.76 3.50 10.82
N HIS A 588 -19.68 3.31 12.14
CA HIS A 588 -18.78 2.32 12.74
C HIS A 588 -19.18 0.90 12.36
N ALA A 589 -20.47 0.55 12.38
CA ALA A 589 -20.96 -0.77 11.94
C ALA A 589 -20.65 -1.05 10.47
N GLN A 590 -20.86 -0.08 9.58
CA GLN A 590 -20.50 -0.19 8.16
C GLN A 590 -18.97 -0.35 7.97
N ARG A 591 -18.17 0.40 8.74
CA ARG A 591 -16.71 0.27 8.70
C ARG A 591 -16.26 -1.12 9.12
N ASP A 592 -16.80 -1.67 10.19
CA ASP A 592 -16.46 -3.01 10.67
C ASP A 592 -16.84 -4.08 9.64
N ALA A 593 -18.00 -3.96 8.99
CA ALA A 593 -18.40 -4.86 7.91
C ALA A 593 -17.46 -4.78 6.70
N LEU A 594 -17.04 -3.57 6.29
CA LEU A 594 -16.04 -3.39 5.21
C LEU A 594 -14.68 -3.96 5.60
N LEU A 595 -14.24 -3.81 6.85
CA LEU A 595 -12.99 -4.38 7.34
C LEU A 595 -13.05 -5.92 7.39
N GLN A 596 -14.20 -6.48 7.76
CA GLN A 596 -14.42 -7.93 7.68
C GLN A 596 -14.40 -8.41 6.23
N ALA A 597 -15.08 -7.72 5.31
CA ALA A 597 -15.08 -8.03 3.89
C ALA A 597 -13.68 -7.93 3.27
N ARG A 598 -12.84 -6.96 3.75
CA ARG A 598 -11.42 -6.87 3.40
C ARG A 598 -10.65 -8.10 3.85
N ASP A 599 -10.83 -8.54 5.09
CA ASP A 599 -10.15 -9.71 5.63
C ASP A 599 -10.62 -11.02 4.94
N GLU A 600 -11.83 -11.02 4.38
CA GLU A 600 -12.37 -12.10 3.54
C GLU A 600 -11.89 -12.04 2.09
N GLY A 601 -11.37 -10.90 1.64
CA GLY A 601 -10.83 -10.71 0.29
C GLY A 601 -11.89 -10.71 -0.81
N ILE A 602 -13.12 -10.32 -0.50
CA ILE A 602 -14.28 -10.40 -1.41
C ILE A 602 -14.25 -9.30 -2.47
N PHE A 603 -13.71 -8.13 -2.12
CA PHE A 603 -13.70 -6.93 -2.95
C PHE A 603 -12.27 -6.56 -3.40
N SER A 604 -12.18 -5.71 -4.40
CA SER A 604 -10.92 -5.07 -4.78
C SER A 604 -10.47 -4.07 -3.71
N SER A 605 -9.16 -3.87 -3.59
CA SER A 605 -8.60 -2.88 -2.65
C SER A 605 -9.09 -1.47 -2.96
N ALA A 606 -9.22 -1.12 -4.24
CA ALA A 606 -9.70 0.18 -4.67
C ALA A 606 -11.16 0.46 -4.24
N ALA A 607 -12.04 -0.55 -4.37
CA ALA A 607 -13.43 -0.44 -3.95
C ALA A 607 -13.55 -0.25 -2.43
N LEU A 608 -12.79 -1.02 -1.66
CA LEU A 608 -12.79 -0.93 -0.20
C LEU A 608 -12.18 0.39 0.30
N GLU A 609 -11.06 0.83 -0.29
CA GLU A 609 -10.45 2.11 0.07
C GLU A 609 -11.36 3.29 -0.25
N GLY A 610 -12.04 3.26 -1.42
CA GLY A 610 -13.03 4.27 -1.79
C GLY A 610 -14.19 4.34 -0.81
N ALA A 611 -14.75 3.19 -0.41
CA ALA A 611 -15.84 3.12 0.56
C ALA A 611 -15.40 3.58 1.96
N LEU A 612 -14.23 3.14 2.44
CA LEU A 612 -13.68 3.57 3.73
C LEU A 612 -13.38 5.07 3.75
N ALA A 613 -12.83 5.63 2.65
CA ALA A 613 -12.58 7.07 2.55
C ALA A 613 -13.88 7.90 2.57
N ARG A 614 -14.96 7.37 2.00
CA ARG A 614 -16.29 7.98 2.08
C ARG A 614 -16.79 8.01 3.52
N LEU A 615 -16.76 6.88 4.22
CA LEU A 615 -17.16 6.82 5.65
C LEU A 615 -16.31 7.74 6.53
N ASP A 616 -15.01 7.89 6.22
CA ASP A 616 -14.12 8.82 6.92
C ASP A 616 -14.54 10.28 6.72
N ASN A 617 -14.96 10.66 5.51
CA ASN A 617 -15.46 12.00 5.24
C ASN A 617 -16.78 12.28 5.96
N GLU A 618 -17.70 11.32 5.98
CA GLU A 618 -18.98 11.43 6.69
C GLU A 618 -18.77 11.54 8.21
N GLU A 619 -17.87 10.73 8.79
CA GLU A 619 -17.49 10.83 10.21
C GLU A 619 -16.91 12.20 10.57
N ILE A 620 -16.01 12.74 9.72
CA ILE A 620 -15.39 14.05 9.95
C ILE A 620 -16.45 15.15 9.92
N LEU A 621 -17.41 15.13 9.00
CA LEU A 621 -18.48 16.11 8.90
C LEU A 621 -19.38 16.09 10.15
N LEU A 622 -19.78 14.90 10.60
CA LEU A 622 -20.59 14.73 11.82
C LEU A 622 -19.88 15.20 13.10
N VAL A 623 -18.56 15.02 13.18
CA VAL A 623 -17.77 15.46 14.34
C VAL A 623 -17.47 16.95 14.30
N SER A 624 -17.25 17.53 13.12
CA SER A 624 -16.88 18.95 12.97
C SER A 624 -18.08 19.90 13.18
N SER A 625 -19.31 19.47 12.93
CA SER A 625 -20.53 20.26 13.15
C SER A 625 -20.74 20.66 14.62
N HIS A 626 -20.07 20.00 15.58
CA HIS A 626 -20.15 20.32 17.01
C HIS A 626 -19.17 21.42 17.47
N GLY A 627 -18.15 21.74 16.67
CA GLY A 627 -17.13 22.75 17.04
C GLY A 627 -17.51 24.18 16.73
N VAL A 628 -18.65 24.41 16.07
CA VAL A 628 -19.13 25.75 15.68
C VAL A 628 -20.12 26.33 16.71
N ASP A 629 -20.69 25.49 17.57
CA ASP A 629 -21.71 25.88 18.58
C ASP A 629 -21.15 26.06 20.01
N ASN A 630 -19.81 26.05 20.21
CA ASN A 630 -19.17 26.34 21.50
C ASN A 630 -18.20 27.57 21.35
#